data_10cb224e696a7f8ff6ba32e710597699
#
_entry.id   10cb224e696a7f8ff6ba32e710597699
#
_cell.length_a   1.000
_cell.length_b   1.000
_cell.length_c   1.000
_cell.angle_alpha   90.00
_cell.angle_beta   90.00
_cell.angle_gamma   90.00
#
_symmetry.space_group_name_H-M   'P 1'
#
loop_
_entity.id
_entity.type
_entity.pdbx_description
1 polymer ?
#
loop_
_entity_poly.entity_id
_entity_poly.type
_entity_poly.pdbx_seq_one_letter_code
_entity_poly.pdbx_strand_id
1 'polypeptide(L)'
;MNASDAFFAGLADFRLDSARWPDFCASLLSLPWAGQPGGPGTGNAAPRSINDGLLRQALLAHEPPAQLEPGPLRQHAFLVNSLCGSKRLDDIYAEIAELKDHADPWLARAAATMLAGSPGSARLAYALQQHTRLRSLADVFRIEYVAALACAAHGDFAEGIRALLVDKDRQPRWNPATLSEASDDWVRKFFDEPWPAGQPHPLADLGRGA
;
A
#
# COMPACT_ATOMS: atom_id res chain seq x y z
N MET A 1 -5.16 0.49 -10.72
CA MET A 1 -6.00 1.33 -9.84
C MET A 1 -5.89 2.75 -10.35
N ASN A 2 -7.00 3.45 -10.54
CA ASN A 2 -7.06 4.85 -10.94
C ASN A 2 -7.55 5.73 -9.77
N ALA A 3 -7.73 7.05 -9.99
CA ALA A 3 -8.18 7.95 -8.93
C ALA A 3 -9.57 7.57 -8.36
N SER A 4 -10.50 7.11 -9.20
CA SER A 4 -11.82 6.64 -8.77
C SER A 4 -11.71 5.41 -7.86
N ASP A 5 -10.83 4.48 -8.21
CA ASP A 5 -10.58 3.30 -7.39
C ASP A 5 -9.94 3.65 -6.05
N ALA A 6 -9.04 4.66 -6.03
CA ALA A 6 -8.42 5.12 -4.78
C ALA A 6 -9.46 5.70 -3.81
N PHE A 7 -10.41 6.49 -4.31
CA PHE A 7 -11.55 6.96 -3.50
C PHE A 7 -12.44 5.82 -3.03
N PHE A 8 -12.79 4.91 -3.93
CA PHE A 8 -13.61 3.75 -3.60
C PHE A 8 -12.99 2.87 -2.51
N ALA A 9 -11.67 2.68 -2.58
CA ALA A 9 -10.92 1.88 -1.61
C ALA A 9 -10.57 2.63 -0.29
N GLY A 10 -10.95 3.91 -0.16
CA GLY A 10 -10.62 4.72 1.02
C GLY A 10 -9.13 5.05 1.14
N LEU A 11 -8.40 5.04 0.03
CA LEU A 11 -6.96 5.37 -0.03
C LEU A 11 -6.72 6.84 -0.35
N ALA A 12 -7.75 7.59 -0.72
CA ALA A 12 -7.69 9.02 -1.02
C ALA A 12 -8.97 9.71 -0.55
N ASP A 13 -8.82 10.91 0.03
CA ASP A 13 -9.92 11.75 0.51
C ASP A 13 -10.15 12.96 -0.40
N PHE A 14 -9.14 13.39 -1.17
CA PHE A 14 -9.19 14.54 -2.05
C PHE A 14 -8.54 14.24 -3.39
N ARG A 15 -8.97 15.00 -4.38
CA ARG A 15 -8.46 14.91 -5.75
C ARG A 15 -8.00 16.27 -6.23
N LEU A 16 -6.81 16.29 -6.81
CA LEU A 16 -6.27 17.48 -7.49
C LEU A 16 -5.92 17.11 -8.92
N ASP A 17 -6.14 18.07 -9.83
CA ASP A 17 -5.59 17.96 -11.17
C ASP A 17 -4.08 18.24 -11.11
N SER A 18 -3.27 17.38 -11.71
CA SER A 18 -1.83 17.54 -11.75
C SER A 18 -1.40 18.87 -12.39
N ALA A 19 -2.15 19.37 -13.36
CA ALA A 19 -1.90 20.67 -13.99
C ALA A 19 -2.10 21.85 -13.02
N ARG A 20 -2.94 21.67 -11.98
CA ARG A 20 -3.21 22.70 -10.96
C ARG A 20 -2.36 22.57 -9.71
N TRP A 21 -1.43 21.62 -9.68
CA TRP A 21 -0.53 21.42 -8.56
C TRP A 21 0.28 22.66 -8.17
N PRO A 22 0.88 23.44 -9.12
CA PRO A 22 1.57 24.67 -8.78
C PRO A 22 0.68 25.72 -8.11
N ASP A 23 -0.57 25.89 -8.59
CA ASP A 23 -1.54 26.84 -8.03
C ASP A 23 -1.94 26.44 -6.61
N PHE A 24 -2.16 25.15 -6.40
CA PHE A 24 -2.44 24.60 -5.07
C PHE A 24 -1.29 24.87 -4.10
N CYS A 25 -0.04 24.58 -4.49
CA CYS A 25 1.14 24.86 -3.68
C CYS A 25 1.25 26.36 -3.33
N ALA A 26 1.02 27.25 -4.32
CA ALA A 26 1.02 28.68 -4.08
C ALA A 26 -0.07 29.11 -3.09
N SER A 27 -1.26 28.51 -3.18
CA SER A 27 -2.35 28.76 -2.23
C SER A 27 -1.99 28.37 -0.80
N LEU A 28 -1.32 27.23 -0.61
CA LEU A 28 -0.86 26.77 0.71
C LEU A 28 0.14 27.76 1.35
N LEU A 29 1.02 28.36 0.56
CA LEU A 29 2.00 29.33 1.05
C LEU A 29 1.33 30.64 1.52
N SER A 30 0.13 30.95 1.03
CA SER A 30 -0.61 32.15 1.39
C SER A 30 -1.58 31.94 2.55
N LEU A 31 -1.78 30.71 3.04
CA LEU A 31 -2.71 30.44 4.13
C LEU A 31 -2.21 31.00 5.46
N PRO A 32 -3.11 31.53 6.30
CA PRO A 32 -2.77 32.03 7.62
C PRO A 32 -2.65 30.88 8.64
N TRP A 33 -1.59 30.08 8.54
CA TRP A 33 -1.38 28.93 9.42
C TRP A 33 -1.34 29.31 10.89
N ALA A 34 -2.05 28.59 11.75
CA ALA A 34 -1.98 28.76 13.20
C ALA A 34 -0.56 28.43 13.71
N GLY A 35 -0.05 29.26 14.61
CA GLY A 35 1.32 29.13 15.13
C GLY A 35 2.38 29.93 14.35
N GLN A 36 2.00 30.58 13.24
CA GLN A 36 2.86 31.53 12.54
C GLN A 36 2.59 32.98 12.98
N PRO A 37 3.58 33.90 12.87
CA PRO A 37 3.34 35.33 13.11
C PRO A 37 2.23 35.85 12.19
N GLY A 38 1.17 36.46 12.77
CA GLY A 38 0.00 36.94 12.02
C GLY A 38 -1.05 35.88 11.69
N GLY A 39 -0.84 34.62 12.05
CA GLY A 39 -1.85 33.58 11.93
C GLY A 39 -2.98 33.70 12.95
N PRO A 40 -4.10 32.97 12.77
CA PRO A 40 -5.23 33.02 13.68
C PRO A 40 -4.82 32.57 15.09
N GLY A 41 -5.33 33.28 16.11
CA GLY A 41 -5.23 32.84 17.49
C GLY A 41 -5.97 31.49 17.67
N THR A 42 -5.41 30.63 18.50
CA THR A 42 -5.96 29.28 18.66
C THR A 42 -7.20 29.22 19.53
N GLY A 43 -7.49 30.24 20.32
CA GLY A 43 -8.59 30.21 21.29
C GLY A 43 -8.54 28.91 22.11
N ASN A 44 -9.65 28.13 22.11
CA ASN A 44 -9.73 26.82 22.72
C ASN A 44 -9.41 25.64 21.77
N ALA A 45 -9.11 25.92 20.49
CA ALA A 45 -8.79 24.90 19.49
C ALA A 45 -7.29 24.68 19.40
N ALA A 46 -6.85 23.42 19.31
CA ALA A 46 -5.44 23.12 19.07
C ALA A 46 -5.00 23.67 17.70
N PRO A 47 -3.78 24.22 17.56
CA PRO A 47 -3.24 24.73 16.29
C PRO A 47 -3.39 23.72 15.13
N ARG A 48 -3.21 22.44 15.40
CA ARG A 48 -3.38 21.36 14.42
C ARG A 48 -4.79 21.34 13.84
N SER A 49 -5.83 21.42 14.67
CA SER A 49 -7.23 21.39 14.22
C SER A 49 -7.57 22.56 13.29
N ILE A 50 -7.02 23.75 13.57
CA ILE A 50 -7.18 24.93 12.72
C ILE A 50 -6.49 24.71 11.37
N ASN A 51 -5.26 24.25 11.39
CA ASN A 51 -4.46 24.00 10.19
C ASN A 51 -5.06 22.88 9.31
N ASP A 52 -5.58 21.81 9.91
CA ASP A 52 -6.30 20.76 9.20
C ASP A 52 -7.56 21.32 8.49
N GLY A 53 -8.27 22.24 9.14
CA GLY A 53 -9.41 22.96 8.54
C GLY A 53 -9.01 23.84 7.34
N LEU A 54 -7.93 24.61 7.47
CA LEU A 54 -7.39 25.43 6.38
C LEU A 54 -6.94 24.58 5.19
N LEU A 55 -6.20 23.51 5.47
CA LEU A 55 -5.77 22.57 4.43
C LEU A 55 -6.96 21.95 3.71
N ARG A 56 -7.96 21.49 4.46
CA ARG A 56 -9.18 20.91 3.88
C ARG A 56 -9.90 21.89 2.96
N GLN A 57 -10.04 23.15 3.36
CA GLN A 57 -10.66 24.18 2.54
C GLN A 57 -9.87 24.43 1.25
N ALA A 58 -8.55 24.51 1.33
CA ALA A 58 -7.69 24.66 0.16
C ALA A 58 -7.82 23.48 -0.81
N LEU A 59 -7.85 22.24 -0.30
CA LEU A 59 -8.04 21.03 -1.11
C LEU A 59 -9.39 21.06 -1.82
N LEU A 60 -10.48 21.37 -1.13
CA LEU A 60 -11.83 21.48 -1.71
C LEU A 60 -11.93 22.58 -2.77
N ALA A 61 -11.27 23.74 -2.56
CA ALA A 61 -11.25 24.83 -3.51
C ALA A 61 -10.53 24.50 -4.83
N HIS A 62 -9.63 23.53 -4.81
CA HIS A 62 -8.86 23.06 -5.97
C HIS A 62 -9.38 21.74 -6.54
N GLU A 63 -10.41 21.16 -5.94
CA GLU A 63 -10.97 19.91 -6.44
C GLU A 63 -11.65 20.13 -7.81
N PRO A 64 -11.35 19.27 -8.81
CA PRO A 64 -12.01 19.37 -10.10
C PRO A 64 -13.53 19.15 -10.00
N PRO A 65 -14.36 19.93 -10.70
CA PRO A 65 -15.83 19.86 -10.59
C PRO A 65 -16.40 18.58 -11.22
N ALA A 66 -15.67 17.92 -12.12
CA ALA A 66 -16.16 16.73 -12.80
C ALA A 66 -16.22 15.54 -11.84
N GLN A 67 -17.33 14.79 -11.85
CA GLN A 67 -17.42 13.53 -11.15
C GLN A 67 -16.48 12.49 -11.76
N LEU A 68 -15.98 11.59 -10.91
CA LEU A 68 -15.20 10.46 -11.38
C LEU A 68 -16.12 9.33 -11.84
N GLU A 69 -15.92 8.86 -13.05
CA GLU A 69 -16.56 7.62 -13.50
C GLU A 69 -16.09 6.44 -12.63
N PRO A 70 -16.97 5.45 -12.39
CA PRO A 70 -16.60 4.27 -11.62
C PRO A 70 -15.37 3.58 -12.20
N GLY A 71 -14.34 3.40 -11.37
CA GLY A 71 -13.13 2.67 -11.76
C GLY A 71 -13.37 1.15 -11.80
N PRO A 72 -12.46 0.40 -12.42
CA PRO A 72 -12.62 -1.05 -12.59
C PRO A 72 -12.68 -1.80 -11.25
N LEU A 73 -12.00 -1.34 -10.19
CA LEU A 73 -12.10 -1.96 -8.88
C LEU A 73 -13.54 -1.88 -8.34
N ARG A 74 -14.19 -0.74 -8.48
CA ARG A 74 -15.60 -0.56 -8.08
C ARG A 74 -16.54 -1.39 -8.94
N GLN A 75 -16.29 -1.46 -10.25
CA GLN A 75 -17.11 -2.23 -11.18
C GLN A 75 -17.07 -3.73 -10.85
N HIS A 76 -15.91 -4.23 -10.46
CA HIS A 76 -15.68 -5.64 -10.13
C HIS A 76 -15.66 -5.95 -8.63
N ALA A 77 -16.08 -5.02 -7.77
CA ALA A 77 -15.96 -5.15 -6.32
C ALA A 77 -16.61 -6.43 -5.76
N PHE A 78 -17.78 -6.80 -6.28
CA PHE A 78 -18.46 -8.03 -5.87
C PHE A 78 -17.62 -9.28 -6.22
N LEU A 79 -17.11 -9.36 -7.43
CA LEU A 79 -16.27 -10.46 -7.86
C LEU A 79 -14.98 -10.53 -7.04
N VAL A 80 -14.28 -9.40 -6.88
CA VAL A 80 -13.04 -9.34 -6.09
C VAL A 80 -13.29 -9.79 -4.65
N ASN A 81 -14.36 -9.32 -4.01
CA ASN A 81 -14.72 -9.74 -2.65
C ASN A 81 -15.06 -11.23 -2.57
N SER A 82 -15.73 -11.78 -3.59
CA SER A 82 -16.05 -13.20 -3.67
C SER A 82 -14.81 -14.07 -3.79
N LEU A 83 -13.85 -13.67 -4.62
CA LEU A 83 -12.59 -14.38 -4.82
C LEU A 83 -11.65 -14.28 -3.62
N CYS A 84 -11.55 -13.09 -3.00
CA CYS A 84 -10.58 -12.80 -1.94
C CYS A 84 -11.13 -12.94 -0.51
N GLY A 85 -12.43 -13.17 -0.36
CA GLY A 85 -13.09 -13.19 0.96
C GLY A 85 -12.84 -14.49 1.73
N SER A 86 -12.25 -14.38 2.94
CA SER A 86 -12.17 -15.44 3.99
C SER A 86 -11.67 -16.82 3.53
N LYS A 87 -10.85 -16.89 2.48
CA LYS A 87 -10.30 -18.12 1.93
C LYS A 87 -8.82 -18.26 2.24
N ARG A 88 -8.30 -19.48 2.10
CA ARG A 88 -6.85 -19.72 2.12
C ARG A 88 -6.22 -19.08 0.87
N LEU A 89 -4.97 -18.64 1.00
CA LEU A 89 -4.28 -18.02 -0.14
C LEU A 89 -4.22 -18.94 -1.36
N ASP A 90 -4.02 -20.23 -1.15
CA ASP A 90 -3.94 -21.21 -2.24
C ASP A 90 -5.23 -21.24 -3.08
N ASP A 91 -6.39 -21.17 -2.42
CA ASP A 91 -7.70 -21.13 -3.07
C ASP A 91 -7.90 -19.80 -3.82
N ILE A 92 -7.58 -18.67 -3.16
CA ILE A 92 -7.63 -17.32 -3.76
C ILE A 92 -6.74 -17.27 -5.01
N TYR A 93 -5.51 -17.79 -4.90
CA TYR A 93 -4.54 -17.77 -6.00
C TYR A 93 -5.01 -18.58 -7.19
N ALA A 94 -5.57 -19.78 -6.94
CA ALA A 94 -6.12 -20.63 -7.99
C ALA A 94 -7.32 -19.98 -8.69
N GLU A 95 -8.27 -19.41 -7.93
CA GLU A 95 -9.45 -18.76 -8.50
C GLU A 95 -9.08 -17.48 -9.29
N ILE A 96 -8.10 -16.69 -8.83
CA ILE A 96 -7.62 -15.54 -9.60
C ILE A 96 -6.90 -15.99 -10.86
N ALA A 97 -6.16 -17.11 -10.82
CA ALA A 97 -5.46 -17.63 -11.99
C ALA A 97 -6.41 -17.98 -13.16
N GLU A 98 -7.63 -18.42 -12.85
CA GLU A 98 -8.64 -18.69 -13.87
C GLU A 98 -9.10 -17.44 -14.63
N LEU A 99 -8.90 -16.24 -14.06
CA LEU A 99 -9.24 -14.97 -14.71
C LEU A 99 -8.24 -14.56 -15.82
N LYS A 100 -7.14 -15.28 -16.03
CA LYS A 100 -6.11 -14.91 -17.03
C LYS A 100 -6.66 -14.76 -18.45
N ASP A 101 -7.71 -15.51 -18.78
CA ASP A 101 -8.38 -15.51 -20.10
C ASP A 101 -9.78 -14.85 -20.01
N HIS A 102 -10.03 -14.05 -18.97
CA HIS A 102 -11.32 -13.38 -18.79
C HIS A 102 -11.57 -12.34 -19.89
N ALA A 103 -12.84 -12.18 -20.31
CA ALA A 103 -13.22 -11.24 -21.36
C ALA A 103 -12.92 -9.77 -21.01
N ASP A 104 -12.99 -9.41 -19.72
CA ASP A 104 -12.60 -8.09 -19.26
C ASP A 104 -11.06 -7.99 -19.17
N PRO A 105 -10.43 -7.07 -19.94
CA PRO A 105 -8.97 -6.98 -20.02
C PRO A 105 -8.32 -6.48 -18.71
N TRP A 106 -9.05 -5.81 -17.81
CA TRP A 106 -8.52 -5.39 -16.53
C TRP A 106 -8.34 -6.60 -15.60
N LEU A 107 -9.34 -7.49 -15.54
CA LEU A 107 -9.28 -8.73 -14.77
C LEU A 107 -8.21 -9.68 -15.32
N ALA A 108 -8.20 -9.89 -16.64
CA ALA A 108 -7.20 -10.72 -17.30
C ALA A 108 -5.77 -10.25 -17.03
N ARG A 109 -5.53 -8.94 -17.13
CA ARG A 109 -4.22 -8.34 -16.81
C ARG A 109 -3.84 -8.50 -15.35
N ALA A 110 -4.79 -8.30 -14.42
CA ALA A 110 -4.53 -8.46 -12.99
C ALA A 110 -4.08 -9.89 -12.66
N ALA A 111 -4.80 -10.90 -13.20
CA ALA A 111 -4.44 -12.31 -13.06
C ALA A 111 -3.07 -12.63 -13.67
N ALA A 112 -2.83 -12.21 -14.92
CA ALA A 112 -1.54 -12.42 -15.58
C ALA A 112 -0.37 -11.78 -14.81
N THR A 113 -0.57 -10.58 -14.25
CA THR A 113 0.45 -9.90 -13.44
C THR A 113 0.74 -10.67 -12.15
N MET A 114 -0.29 -11.17 -11.47
CA MET A 114 -0.12 -12.00 -10.27
C MET A 114 0.66 -13.28 -10.57
N LEU A 115 0.30 -13.97 -11.64
CA LEU A 115 0.94 -15.23 -12.05
C LEU A 115 2.41 -15.06 -12.48
N ALA A 116 2.77 -13.90 -13.04
CA ALA A 116 4.14 -13.56 -13.39
C ALA A 116 4.96 -13.06 -12.18
N GLY A 117 4.30 -12.72 -11.08
CA GLY A 117 4.94 -12.24 -9.84
C GLY A 117 5.60 -13.35 -9.03
N SER A 118 6.39 -12.96 -8.01
CA SER A 118 6.99 -13.90 -7.07
C SER A 118 5.93 -14.61 -6.22
N PRO A 119 5.87 -15.95 -6.23
CA PRO A 119 4.99 -16.71 -5.34
C PRO A 119 5.31 -16.48 -3.86
N GLY A 120 6.61 -16.31 -3.53
CA GLY A 120 7.06 -15.96 -2.19
C GLY A 120 6.51 -14.61 -1.75
N SER A 121 6.53 -13.59 -2.62
CA SER A 121 5.96 -12.27 -2.34
C SER A 121 4.44 -12.33 -2.14
N ALA A 122 3.72 -13.15 -2.92
CA ALA A 122 2.28 -13.34 -2.74
C ALA A 122 1.98 -13.96 -1.35
N ARG A 123 2.72 -14.99 -0.94
CA ARG A 123 2.60 -15.62 0.39
C ARG A 123 2.92 -14.62 1.51
N LEU A 124 4.02 -13.87 1.37
CA LEU A 124 4.42 -12.87 2.37
C LEU A 124 3.40 -11.74 2.50
N ALA A 125 2.88 -11.21 1.39
CA ALA A 125 1.86 -10.16 1.42
C ALA A 125 0.58 -10.63 2.12
N TYR A 126 0.14 -11.85 1.86
CA TYR A 126 -0.99 -12.45 2.55
C TYR A 126 -0.73 -12.62 4.05
N ALA A 127 0.44 -13.14 4.42
CA ALA A 127 0.83 -13.33 5.82
C ALA A 127 0.93 -11.99 6.56
N LEU A 128 1.54 -10.95 5.96
CA LEU A 128 1.60 -9.60 6.52
C LEU A 128 0.21 -9.05 6.80
N GLN A 129 -0.72 -9.19 5.85
CA GLN A 129 -2.09 -8.72 6.02
C GLN A 129 -2.80 -9.42 7.20
N GLN A 130 -2.57 -10.72 7.38
CA GLN A 130 -3.12 -11.45 8.53
C GLN A 130 -2.49 -11.01 9.86
N HIS A 131 -1.16 -10.82 9.88
CA HIS A 131 -0.43 -10.42 11.09
C HIS A 131 -0.73 -8.99 11.53
N THR A 132 -1.04 -8.09 10.60
CA THR A 132 -1.20 -6.64 10.88
C THR A 132 -2.65 -6.21 11.11
N ARG A 133 -3.62 -7.04 10.78
CA ARG A 133 -5.05 -6.71 10.75
C ARG A 133 -5.61 -6.01 12.00
N LEU A 134 -5.12 -6.37 13.19
CA LEU A 134 -5.58 -5.85 14.48
C LEU A 134 -4.43 -5.21 15.28
N ARG A 135 -3.41 -4.71 14.60
CA ARG A 135 -2.23 -4.10 15.21
C ARG A 135 -2.31 -2.58 15.17
N SER A 136 -1.59 -1.93 16.09
CA SER A 136 -1.36 -0.50 15.99
C SER A 136 -0.47 -0.18 14.78
N LEU A 137 -0.56 1.04 14.25
CA LEU A 137 0.31 1.47 13.15
C LEU A 137 1.80 1.33 13.50
N ALA A 138 2.18 1.62 14.74
CA ALA A 138 3.55 1.44 15.22
C ALA A 138 4.00 -0.03 15.17
N ASP A 139 3.12 -0.98 15.54
CA ASP A 139 3.42 -2.41 15.45
C ASP A 139 3.48 -2.89 14.00
N VAL A 140 2.62 -2.35 13.12
CA VAL A 140 2.71 -2.63 11.67
C VAL A 140 4.08 -2.25 11.14
N PHE A 141 4.56 -1.03 11.43
CA PHE A 141 5.91 -0.61 11.00
C PHE A 141 7.03 -1.49 11.56
N ARG A 142 6.91 -1.98 12.81
CA ARG A 142 7.90 -2.91 13.36
C ARG A 142 7.91 -4.23 12.59
N ILE A 143 6.74 -4.81 12.34
CA ILE A 143 6.61 -6.07 11.59
C ILE A 143 7.14 -5.89 10.15
N GLU A 144 6.73 -4.82 9.47
CA GLU A 144 7.17 -4.55 8.10
C GLU A 144 8.67 -4.25 8.00
N TYR A 145 9.26 -3.63 9.02
CA TYR A 145 10.71 -3.41 9.08
C TYR A 145 11.50 -4.74 9.08
N VAL A 146 11.08 -5.71 9.89
CA VAL A 146 11.69 -7.05 9.92
C VAL A 146 11.51 -7.75 8.58
N ALA A 147 10.27 -7.74 8.06
CA ALA A 147 9.97 -8.35 6.76
C ALA A 147 10.77 -7.72 5.60
N ALA A 148 10.96 -6.40 5.62
CA ALA A 148 11.76 -5.70 4.60
C ALA A 148 13.24 -6.09 4.64
N LEU A 149 13.83 -6.21 5.83
CA LEU A 149 15.20 -6.70 5.99
C LEU A 149 15.35 -8.14 5.48
N ALA A 150 14.39 -9.02 5.81
CA ALA A 150 14.36 -10.37 5.32
C ALA A 150 14.21 -10.43 3.79
N CYS A 151 13.35 -9.60 3.18
CA CYS A 151 13.24 -9.49 1.72
C CYS A 151 14.56 -9.06 1.06
N ALA A 152 15.28 -8.11 1.66
CA ALA A 152 16.57 -7.67 1.15
C ALA A 152 17.65 -8.77 1.25
N ALA A 153 17.55 -9.64 2.27
CA ALA A 153 18.49 -10.76 2.48
C ALA A 153 18.15 -11.99 1.62
N HIS A 154 16.91 -12.16 1.20
CA HIS A 154 16.44 -13.31 0.41
C HIS A 154 16.24 -12.92 -1.07
N GLY A 155 16.65 -13.82 -1.97
CA GLY A 155 16.95 -13.56 -3.38
C GLY A 155 15.88 -12.93 -4.28
N ASP A 156 14.58 -13.08 -4.02
CA ASP A 156 13.53 -12.63 -4.94
C ASP A 156 13.50 -11.09 -5.14
N PHE A 157 13.85 -10.33 -4.11
CA PHE A 157 13.98 -8.88 -4.26
C PHE A 157 15.11 -8.50 -5.24
N ALA A 158 16.28 -9.10 -5.06
CA ALA A 158 17.43 -8.89 -5.95
C ALA A 158 17.14 -9.40 -7.37
N GLU A 159 16.48 -10.55 -7.49
CA GLU A 159 16.11 -11.14 -8.77
C GLU A 159 15.10 -10.27 -9.54
N GLY A 160 14.11 -9.72 -8.86
CA GLY A 160 13.16 -8.79 -9.46
C GLY A 160 13.84 -7.53 -9.99
N ILE A 161 14.79 -6.97 -9.24
CA ILE A 161 15.62 -5.84 -9.68
C ILE A 161 16.49 -6.23 -10.88
N ARG A 162 17.15 -7.40 -10.84
CA ARG A 162 17.94 -7.89 -11.97
C ARG A 162 17.10 -7.94 -13.25
N ALA A 163 15.97 -8.66 -13.18
CA ALA A 163 15.15 -8.90 -14.37
C ALA A 163 14.51 -7.63 -14.94
N LEU A 164 14.15 -6.66 -14.07
CA LEU A 164 13.43 -5.46 -14.50
C LEU A 164 14.35 -4.29 -14.82
N LEU A 165 15.41 -4.06 -14.05
CA LEU A 165 16.20 -2.84 -14.09
C LEU A 165 17.62 -3.04 -14.61
N VAL A 166 18.25 -4.18 -14.28
CA VAL A 166 19.64 -4.46 -14.67
C VAL A 166 19.68 -5.11 -16.04
N ASP A 167 19.24 -6.36 -16.15
CA ASP A 167 19.27 -7.12 -17.41
C ASP A 167 18.12 -6.75 -18.35
N LYS A 168 17.01 -6.28 -17.79
CA LYS A 168 15.79 -5.87 -18.52
C LYS A 168 15.18 -6.97 -19.38
N ASP A 169 15.50 -8.23 -19.05
CA ASP A 169 14.97 -9.42 -19.74
C ASP A 169 13.51 -9.70 -19.41
N ARG A 170 13.03 -9.16 -18.28
CA ARG A 170 11.67 -9.39 -17.75
C ARG A 170 11.35 -10.87 -17.52
N GLN A 171 12.36 -11.66 -17.24
CA GLN A 171 12.28 -13.10 -17.00
C GLN A 171 12.86 -13.43 -15.62
N PRO A 172 12.16 -13.06 -14.54
CA PRO A 172 12.63 -13.35 -13.18
C PRO A 172 12.61 -14.86 -12.92
N ARG A 173 13.60 -15.34 -12.19
CA ARG A 173 13.72 -16.71 -11.72
C ARG A 173 13.41 -16.75 -10.24
N TRP A 174 12.11 -16.79 -9.93
CA TRP A 174 11.64 -16.74 -8.56
C TRP A 174 12.09 -17.99 -7.75
N ASN A 175 12.42 -17.79 -6.49
CA ASN A 175 12.75 -18.87 -5.55
C ASN A 175 12.14 -18.54 -4.17
N PRO A 176 11.02 -19.20 -3.81
CA PRO A 176 10.39 -20.37 -4.42
C PRO A 176 9.73 -20.09 -5.78
N ALA A 177 9.72 -21.09 -6.66
CA ALA A 177 9.18 -20.98 -8.01
C ALA A 177 7.64 -21.13 -8.06
N THR A 178 7.06 -21.75 -7.04
CA THR A 178 5.62 -22.01 -6.94
C THR A 178 5.04 -21.59 -5.59
N LEU A 179 3.73 -21.36 -5.54
CA LEU A 179 3.07 -21.01 -4.29
C LEU A 179 3.11 -22.17 -3.27
N SER A 180 3.11 -23.42 -3.72
CA SER A 180 3.24 -24.61 -2.86
C SER A 180 4.60 -24.70 -2.19
N GLU A 181 5.68 -24.30 -2.87
CA GLU A 181 7.01 -24.20 -2.30
C GLU A 181 7.14 -23.02 -1.33
N ALA A 182 6.42 -21.93 -1.57
CA ALA A 182 6.29 -20.80 -0.66
C ALA A 182 5.33 -21.15 0.49
N SER A 183 5.65 -22.17 1.27
CA SER A 183 4.83 -22.67 2.37
C SER A 183 4.73 -21.68 3.55
N ASP A 184 3.82 -21.98 4.51
CA ASP A 184 3.71 -21.21 5.75
C ASP A 184 5.01 -21.30 6.57
N ASP A 185 5.74 -22.41 6.51
CA ASP A 185 7.05 -22.56 7.15
C ASP A 185 8.12 -21.71 6.45
N TRP A 186 8.04 -21.62 5.12
CA TRP A 186 8.95 -20.78 4.35
C TRP A 186 8.76 -19.29 4.70
N VAL A 187 7.54 -18.82 4.87
CA VAL A 187 7.26 -17.40 5.13
C VAL A 187 7.56 -16.97 6.56
N ARG A 188 7.57 -17.88 7.54
CA ARG A 188 7.86 -17.56 8.96
C ARG A 188 9.20 -16.84 9.14
N LYS A 189 10.23 -17.23 8.40
CA LYS A 189 11.55 -16.61 8.47
C LYS A 189 11.58 -15.11 8.16
N PHE A 190 10.56 -14.59 7.51
CA PHE A 190 10.44 -13.16 7.22
C PHE A 190 9.94 -12.33 8.42
N PHE A 191 9.54 -13.01 9.49
CA PHE A 191 9.12 -12.39 10.74
C PHE A 191 10.13 -12.62 11.87
N ASP A 192 11.22 -13.32 11.61
CA ASP A 192 12.29 -13.54 12.58
C ASP A 192 13.18 -12.28 12.65
N GLU A 193 13.34 -11.75 13.86
CA GLU A 193 14.18 -10.58 14.09
C GLU A 193 15.66 -10.92 13.81
N PRO A 194 16.36 -10.19 12.90
CA PRO A 194 17.70 -10.54 12.46
C PRO A 194 18.81 -10.09 13.42
N TRP A 195 18.50 -9.52 14.58
CA TRP A 195 19.47 -9.06 15.58
C TRP A 195 19.58 -10.02 16.78
N PRO A 196 20.69 -9.93 17.53
CA PRO A 196 20.92 -10.80 18.69
C PRO A 196 19.83 -10.67 19.76
N ALA A 197 19.59 -11.77 20.48
CA ALA A 197 18.66 -11.78 21.61
C ALA A 197 19.04 -10.70 22.65
N GLY A 198 18.04 -9.92 23.07
CA GLY A 198 18.22 -8.81 24.01
C GLY A 198 18.56 -7.46 23.37
N GLN A 199 18.83 -7.40 22.08
CA GLN A 199 18.91 -6.13 21.37
C GLN A 199 17.49 -5.60 21.11
N PRO A 200 17.18 -4.33 21.48
CA PRO A 200 15.85 -3.79 21.21
C PRO A 200 15.61 -3.61 19.70
N HIS A 201 14.35 -3.75 19.30
CA HIS A 201 13.93 -3.44 17.94
C HIS A 201 14.31 -1.99 17.56
N PRO A 202 14.89 -1.71 16.37
CA PRO A 202 15.27 -0.35 15.95
C PRO A 202 14.14 0.69 16.04
N LEU A 203 12.89 0.26 15.90
CA LEU A 203 11.70 1.09 16.04
C LEU A 203 10.99 0.87 17.40
N ALA A 204 11.71 0.45 18.45
CA ALA A 204 11.12 0.17 19.77
C ALA A 204 10.34 1.35 20.35
N ASP A 205 10.81 2.58 20.11
CA ASP A 205 10.20 3.81 20.66
C ASP A 205 9.12 4.42 19.76
N LEU A 206 8.89 3.85 18.58
CA LEU A 206 7.84 4.35 17.70
C LEU A 206 6.45 4.25 18.36
N GLY A 207 5.74 5.39 18.43
CA GLY A 207 4.42 5.48 19.07
C GLY A 207 4.44 5.49 20.60
N ARG A 208 5.62 5.54 21.25
CA ARG A 208 5.76 5.80 22.68
C ARG A 208 5.91 7.30 22.88
N GLY A 209 4.79 7.94 23.22
CA GLY A 209 4.73 9.29 23.79
C GLY A 209 5.42 10.40 23.00
N ALA A 210 4.64 11.23 22.35
CA ALA A 210 4.92 12.64 22.28
C ALA A 210 4.01 13.33 23.30
#